data_5af1cdcb05b5b64a82c4b7adb6dbe3c6
#
_entry.id   5af1cdcb05b5b64a82c4b7adb6dbe3c6
#
_cell.length_a   1.000
_cell.length_b   1.000
_cell.length_c   1.000
_cell.angle_alpha   90.00
_cell.angle_beta   90.00
_cell.angle_gamma   90.00
#
_symmetry.space_group_name_H-M   'P 1'
#
loop_
_entity.id
_entity.type
_entity.pdbx_description
1 polymer ?
#
loop_
_entity_poly.entity_id
_entity_poly.type
_entity_poly.pdbx_seq_one_letter_code
_entity_poly.pdbx_strand_id
1 'polypeptide(L)'
;MGVRAIDAALSVGVGQRLGIFSPAGCGKSTLLGMLAANSQAEVVILALIGERGREVREFIEQIMSPELRARSVVILATSDRPALERIKAADTATVIAEYFRDRGHHVLLLVDSLTRYARAIREIALAAGEPTVSGGYPPSLYARLPRLLERAGPAACGSITAFYTVLVEQKSDPLAEEVRSLLDGHIVLSRRLAEASHYPAIDILASVSRVMSQVVTPQHRQAANRLRHLLATWQEIALLVRVGEYRPGQDADADDAMARREAIATLLCQKTDERCPLAATLSALYSAVGQPC
;
A
#
# COMPACT_ATOMS: atom_id res chain seq x y z
N MET A 1 -11.13 3.65 -0.30
CA MET A 1 -10.39 2.36 -0.24
C MET A 1 -10.94 1.45 0.86
N GLY A 2 -11.66 1.98 1.85
CA GLY A 2 -12.29 1.24 2.94
C GLY A 2 -11.31 0.71 4.01
N VAL A 3 -10.08 1.19 3.98
CA VAL A 3 -9.05 0.96 5.01
C VAL A 3 -8.86 2.28 5.76
N ARG A 4 -9.28 2.32 7.05
CA ARG A 4 -9.32 3.58 7.84
C ARG A 4 -7.98 4.33 7.83
N ALA A 5 -6.88 3.65 8.05
CA ALA A 5 -5.56 4.26 8.06
C ALA A 5 -5.20 4.94 6.72
N ILE A 6 -5.63 4.35 5.59
CA ILE A 6 -5.43 4.90 4.25
C ILE A 6 -6.39 6.05 4.02
N ASP A 7 -7.69 5.84 4.25
CA ASP A 7 -8.72 6.83 3.96
C ASP A 7 -8.59 8.07 4.86
N ALA A 8 -8.11 7.93 6.11
CA ALA A 8 -7.89 9.03 7.04
C ALA A 8 -6.63 9.87 6.73
N ALA A 9 -5.50 9.24 6.40
CA ALA A 9 -4.18 9.91 6.39
C ALA A 9 -3.37 9.77 5.09
N LEU A 10 -3.83 8.93 4.15
CA LEU A 10 -3.13 8.57 2.92
C LEU A 10 -4.10 8.50 1.73
N SER A 11 -5.18 9.27 1.74
CA SER A 11 -6.27 9.18 0.77
C SER A 11 -5.77 9.00 -0.66
N VAL A 12 -6.39 8.05 -1.35
CA VAL A 12 -6.01 7.61 -2.69
C VAL A 12 -6.95 8.23 -3.71
N GLY A 13 -6.38 8.88 -4.71
CA GLY A 13 -7.11 9.39 -5.87
C GLY A 13 -7.42 8.28 -6.88
N VAL A 14 -8.48 8.47 -7.64
CA VAL A 14 -8.82 7.59 -8.77
C VAL A 14 -7.72 7.70 -9.83
N GLY A 15 -7.17 6.56 -10.27
CA GLY A 15 -6.05 6.52 -11.20
C GLY A 15 -4.67 6.72 -10.57
N GLN A 16 -4.55 6.81 -9.24
CA GLN A 16 -3.27 6.94 -8.55
C GLN A 16 -2.50 5.63 -8.53
N ARG A 17 -1.17 5.73 -8.62
CA ARG A 17 -0.21 4.61 -8.52
C ARG A 17 0.50 4.67 -7.18
N LEU A 18 0.41 3.61 -6.37
CA LEU A 18 1.04 3.54 -5.05
C LEU A 18 1.92 2.30 -4.89
N GLY A 19 2.99 2.46 -4.13
CA GLY A 19 3.81 1.35 -3.68
C GLY A 19 3.40 0.89 -2.28
N ILE A 20 3.35 -0.43 -2.04
CA ILE A 20 3.26 -0.99 -0.69
C ILE A 20 4.62 -1.61 -0.36
N PHE A 21 5.36 -0.95 0.51
CA PHE A 21 6.70 -1.36 0.93
C PHE A 21 6.60 -2.13 2.25
N SER A 22 6.99 -3.40 2.23
CA SER A 22 6.76 -4.29 3.37
C SER A 22 7.94 -5.22 3.61
N PRO A 23 8.39 -5.35 4.87
CA PRO A 23 9.12 -6.55 5.30
C PRO A 23 8.25 -7.79 5.18
N ALA A 24 8.88 -8.97 5.14
CA ALA A 24 8.14 -10.23 5.17
C ALA A 24 7.34 -10.37 6.49
N GLY A 25 6.13 -10.93 6.41
CA GLY A 25 5.30 -11.23 7.59
C GLY A 25 4.55 -10.05 8.22
N CYS A 26 4.50 -8.87 7.58
CA CYS A 26 3.83 -7.69 8.10
C CYS A 26 2.36 -7.52 7.66
N GLY A 27 1.70 -8.57 7.18
CA GLY A 27 0.29 -8.51 6.78
C GLY A 27 0.05 -7.92 5.39
N LYS A 28 1.04 -7.95 4.47
CA LYS A 28 0.93 -7.46 3.09
C LYS A 28 -0.26 -8.05 2.34
N SER A 29 -0.37 -9.38 2.31
CA SER A 29 -1.44 -10.09 1.58
C SER A 29 -2.81 -9.80 2.17
N THR A 30 -2.90 -9.67 3.49
CA THR A 30 -4.13 -9.26 4.20
C THR A 30 -4.54 -7.85 3.78
N LEU A 31 -3.61 -6.89 3.75
CA LEU A 31 -3.89 -5.52 3.31
C LEU A 31 -4.35 -5.50 1.85
N LEU A 32 -3.71 -6.26 0.94
CA LEU A 32 -4.16 -6.39 -0.45
C LEU A 32 -5.59 -6.93 -0.54
N GLY A 33 -5.93 -7.94 0.28
CA GLY A 33 -7.28 -8.46 0.38
C GLY A 33 -8.30 -7.41 0.85
N MET A 34 -7.96 -6.63 1.88
CA MET A 34 -8.81 -5.53 2.36
C MET A 34 -9.02 -4.47 1.27
N LEU A 35 -7.97 -4.08 0.55
CA LEU A 35 -8.05 -3.12 -0.56
C LEU A 35 -8.93 -3.66 -1.69
N ALA A 36 -8.74 -4.93 -2.07
CA ALA A 36 -9.54 -5.57 -3.11
C ALA A 36 -11.03 -5.65 -2.74
N ALA A 37 -11.32 -6.07 -1.49
CA ALA A 37 -12.69 -6.26 -1.01
C ALA A 37 -13.45 -4.94 -0.84
N ASN A 38 -12.80 -3.92 -0.30
CA ASN A 38 -13.43 -2.67 0.13
C ASN A 38 -13.38 -1.56 -0.91
N SER A 39 -12.56 -1.68 -1.97
CA SER A 39 -12.46 -0.67 -3.02
C SER A 39 -13.79 -0.49 -3.77
N GLN A 40 -14.03 0.73 -4.21
CA GLN A 40 -15.17 1.07 -5.08
C GLN A 40 -14.90 0.77 -6.57
N ALA A 41 -13.78 0.13 -6.90
CA ALA A 41 -13.47 -0.27 -8.28
C ALA A 41 -14.47 -1.31 -8.78
N GLU A 42 -14.91 -1.16 -10.02
CA GLU A 42 -15.85 -2.09 -10.67
C GLU A 42 -15.18 -3.41 -11.01
N VAL A 43 -13.90 -3.35 -11.39
CA VAL A 43 -13.09 -4.50 -11.77
C VAL A 43 -11.80 -4.51 -10.95
N VAL A 44 -11.44 -5.66 -10.42
CA VAL A 44 -10.19 -5.88 -9.69
C VAL A 44 -9.31 -6.83 -10.50
N ILE A 45 -8.10 -6.38 -10.82
CA ILE A 45 -7.09 -7.21 -11.46
C ILE A 45 -5.99 -7.50 -10.44
N LEU A 46 -5.77 -8.78 -10.18
CA LEU A 46 -4.78 -9.25 -9.22
C LEU A 46 -3.69 -10.04 -9.93
N ALA A 47 -2.47 -9.54 -9.93
CA ALA A 47 -1.29 -10.22 -10.44
C ALA A 47 -0.44 -10.78 -9.29
N LEU A 48 -0.44 -12.09 -9.11
CA LEU A 48 0.37 -12.81 -8.12
C LEU A 48 1.61 -13.39 -8.80
N ILE A 49 2.75 -12.71 -8.62
CA ILE A 49 3.99 -12.96 -9.38
C ILE A 49 5.06 -13.52 -8.46
N GLY A 50 5.48 -14.76 -8.70
CA GLY A 50 6.55 -15.42 -7.96
C GLY A 50 6.21 -15.75 -6.51
N GLU A 51 4.93 -15.70 -6.13
CA GLU A 51 4.47 -16.15 -4.82
C GLU A 51 4.38 -17.68 -4.77
N ARG A 52 4.43 -18.27 -3.58
CA ARG A 52 4.34 -19.73 -3.41
C ARG A 52 2.93 -20.20 -3.71
N GLY A 53 2.78 -21.34 -4.37
CA GLY A 53 1.49 -21.92 -4.70
C GLY A 53 0.55 -22.08 -3.50
N ARG A 54 1.09 -22.37 -2.29
CA ARG A 54 0.32 -22.41 -1.05
C ARG A 54 -0.24 -21.03 -0.67
N GLU A 55 0.56 -19.97 -0.73
CA GLU A 55 0.15 -18.60 -0.40
C GLU A 55 -0.91 -18.08 -1.38
N VAL A 56 -0.75 -18.42 -2.67
CA VAL A 56 -1.74 -18.13 -3.72
C VAL A 56 -3.08 -18.82 -3.42
N ARG A 57 -3.06 -20.10 -3.05
CA ARG A 57 -4.27 -20.84 -2.70
C ARG A 57 -4.96 -20.24 -1.48
N GLU A 58 -4.21 -19.97 -0.42
CA GLU A 58 -4.69 -19.32 0.79
C GLU A 58 -5.35 -17.97 0.48
N PHE A 59 -4.73 -17.14 -0.36
CA PHE A 59 -5.28 -15.86 -0.78
C PHE A 59 -6.63 -16.01 -1.50
N ILE A 60 -6.71 -16.93 -2.47
CA ILE A 60 -7.92 -17.15 -3.26
C ILE A 60 -9.03 -17.76 -2.40
N GLU A 61 -8.73 -18.74 -1.55
CA GLU A 61 -9.74 -19.48 -0.79
C GLU A 61 -10.22 -18.74 0.46
N GLN A 62 -9.34 -18.04 1.17
CA GLN A 62 -9.63 -17.43 2.47
C GLN A 62 -9.86 -15.92 2.42
N ILE A 63 -9.20 -15.20 1.49
CA ILE A 63 -9.25 -13.75 1.43
C ILE A 63 -10.28 -13.26 0.39
N MET A 64 -10.42 -13.97 -0.75
CA MET A 64 -11.35 -13.56 -1.79
C MET A 64 -12.76 -14.10 -1.53
N SER A 65 -13.69 -13.22 -1.11
CA SER A 65 -15.11 -13.55 -1.01
C SER A 65 -15.72 -13.87 -2.38
N PRO A 66 -16.88 -14.58 -2.45
CA PRO A 66 -17.58 -14.83 -3.71
C PRO A 66 -17.87 -13.55 -4.51
N GLU A 67 -18.26 -12.46 -3.84
CA GLU A 67 -18.57 -11.17 -4.47
C GLU A 67 -17.31 -10.54 -5.06
N LEU A 68 -16.18 -10.62 -4.35
CA LEU A 68 -14.90 -10.14 -4.87
C LEU A 68 -14.44 -10.95 -6.08
N ARG A 69 -14.59 -12.28 -6.03
CA ARG A 69 -14.25 -13.17 -7.17
C ARG A 69 -15.05 -12.83 -8.42
N ALA A 70 -16.35 -12.53 -8.27
CA ALA A 70 -17.23 -12.22 -9.39
C ALA A 70 -16.81 -10.97 -10.19
N ARG A 71 -16.08 -10.03 -9.55
CA ARG A 71 -15.57 -8.82 -10.20
C ARG A 71 -14.04 -8.79 -10.36
N SER A 72 -13.38 -9.95 -10.20
CA SER A 72 -11.92 -10.05 -10.23
C SER A 72 -11.40 -10.89 -11.39
N VAL A 73 -10.25 -10.49 -11.93
CA VAL A 73 -9.41 -11.32 -12.79
C VAL A 73 -8.10 -11.59 -12.06
N VAL A 74 -7.75 -12.86 -11.88
CA VAL A 74 -6.53 -13.27 -11.20
C VAL A 74 -5.53 -13.83 -12.22
N ILE A 75 -4.37 -13.20 -12.30
CA ILE A 75 -3.24 -13.64 -13.12
C ILE A 75 -2.16 -14.16 -12.17
N LEU A 76 -1.72 -15.37 -12.37
CA LEU A 76 -0.70 -15.94 -11.50
C LEU A 76 0.43 -16.61 -12.28
N ALA A 77 1.64 -16.40 -11.74
CA ALA A 77 2.84 -17.12 -12.10
C ALA A 77 3.61 -17.40 -10.80
N THR A 78 3.48 -18.60 -10.28
CA THR A 78 4.08 -19.02 -9.01
C THR A 78 5.61 -19.08 -9.06
N SER A 79 6.26 -19.21 -7.92
CA SER A 79 7.73 -19.15 -7.80
C SER A 79 8.47 -20.28 -8.54
N ASP A 80 7.79 -21.39 -8.84
CA ASP A 80 8.29 -22.52 -9.62
C ASP A 80 8.18 -22.34 -11.14
N ARG A 81 7.48 -21.28 -11.60
CA ARG A 81 7.32 -21.00 -13.03
C ARG A 81 8.55 -20.32 -13.62
N PRO A 82 8.85 -20.52 -14.92
CA PRO A 82 9.96 -19.88 -15.61
C PRO A 82 9.94 -18.35 -15.44
N ALA A 83 11.13 -17.73 -15.44
CA ALA A 83 11.26 -16.28 -15.30
C ALA A 83 10.44 -15.48 -16.33
N LEU A 84 10.38 -15.96 -17.58
CA LEU A 84 9.62 -15.32 -18.63
C LEU A 84 8.11 -15.30 -18.35
N GLU A 85 7.55 -16.37 -17.79
CA GLU A 85 6.14 -16.41 -17.39
C GLU A 85 5.85 -15.42 -16.27
N ARG A 86 6.75 -15.30 -15.28
CA ARG A 86 6.64 -14.34 -14.19
C ARG A 86 6.67 -12.90 -14.70
N ILE A 87 7.48 -12.58 -15.69
CA ILE A 87 7.51 -11.27 -16.35
C ILE A 87 6.20 -11.04 -17.12
N LYS A 88 5.79 -12.01 -17.94
CA LYS A 88 4.56 -11.91 -18.74
C LYS A 88 3.30 -11.77 -17.91
N ALA A 89 3.27 -12.32 -16.70
CA ALA A 89 2.11 -12.18 -15.80
C ALA A 89 1.83 -10.70 -15.45
N ALA A 90 2.88 -9.89 -15.17
CA ALA A 90 2.71 -8.45 -14.92
C ALA A 90 2.21 -7.71 -16.17
N ASP A 91 2.83 -7.99 -17.33
CA ASP A 91 2.43 -7.38 -18.59
C ASP A 91 0.98 -7.73 -18.95
N THR A 92 0.58 -9.00 -18.80
CA THR A 92 -0.79 -9.49 -19.06
C THR A 92 -1.81 -8.84 -18.13
N ALA A 93 -1.52 -8.75 -16.85
CA ALA A 93 -2.39 -8.08 -15.88
C ALA A 93 -2.63 -6.61 -16.26
N THR A 94 -1.57 -5.92 -16.65
CA THR A 94 -1.65 -4.52 -17.06
C THR A 94 -2.46 -4.36 -18.35
N VAL A 95 -2.28 -5.24 -19.37
CA VAL A 95 -3.07 -5.24 -20.61
C VAL A 95 -4.56 -5.48 -20.31
N ILE A 96 -4.89 -6.41 -19.43
CA ILE A 96 -6.28 -6.67 -19.03
C ILE A 96 -6.87 -5.45 -18.31
N ALA A 97 -6.09 -4.81 -17.44
CA ALA A 97 -6.52 -3.58 -16.77
C ALA A 97 -6.80 -2.45 -17.77
N GLU A 98 -5.93 -2.27 -18.78
CA GLU A 98 -6.12 -1.31 -19.87
C GLU A 98 -7.38 -1.61 -20.69
N TYR A 99 -7.64 -2.89 -20.97
CA TYR A 99 -8.84 -3.30 -21.70
C TYR A 99 -10.13 -2.86 -21.01
N PHE A 100 -10.22 -3.00 -19.69
CA PHE A 100 -11.40 -2.55 -18.94
C PHE A 100 -11.43 -1.03 -18.77
N ARG A 101 -10.27 -0.40 -18.51
CA ARG A 101 -10.16 1.07 -18.46
C ARG A 101 -10.68 1.72 -19.73
N ASP A 102 -10.27 1.21 -20.90
CA ASP A 102 -10.62 1.78 -22.19
C ASP A 102 -12.11 1.59 -22.55
N ARG A 103 -12.82 0.77 -21.76
CA ARG A 103 -14.28 0.60 -21.78
C ARG A 103 -15.03 1.45 -20.74
N GLY A 104 -14.30 2.34 -20.07
CA GLY A 104 -14.89 3.28 -19.11
C GLY A 104 -14.93 2.81 -17.66
N HIS A 105 -14.38 1.62 -17.35
CA HIS A 105 -14.41 1.10 -15.99
C HIS A 105 -13.33 1.72 -15.10
N HIS A 106 -13.64 1.84 -13.81
CA HIS A 106 -12.66 2.06 -12.77
C HIS A 106 -12.06 0.73 -12.34
N VAL A 107 -10.78 0.53 -12.67
CA VAL A 107 -10.04 -0.71 -12.41
C VAL A 107 -9.12 -0.52 -11.21
N LEU A 108 -9.11 -1.49 -10.31
CA LEU A 108 -8.07 -1.65 -9.29
C LEU A 108 -7.08 -2.72 -9.75
N LEU A 109 -5.83 -2.32 -9.97
CA LEU A 109 -4.72 -3.21 -10.30
C LEU A 109 -3.85 -3.44 -9.07
N LEU A 110 -3.74 -4.69 -8.64
CA LEU A 110 -2.90 -5.12 -7.54
C LEU A 110 -1.78 -6.03 -8.07
N VAL A 111 -0.53 -5.65 -7.90
CA VAL A 111 0.64 -6.42 -8.37
C VAL A 111 1.50 -6.87 -7.21
N ASP A 112 1.51 -8.15 -6.94
CA ASP A 112 2.26 -8.79 -5.86
C ASP A 112 3.22 -9.85 -6.43
N SER A 113 4.53 -9.57 -6.57
CA SER A 113 5.25 -8.35 -6.21
C SER A 113 6.20 -7.88 -7.32
N LEU A 114 6.47 -6.57 -7.36
CA LEU A 114 7.52 -6.00 -8.23
C LEU A 114 8.90 -6.56 -7.91
N THR A 115 9.19 -6.90 -6.65
CA THR A 115 10.46 -7.54 -6.27
C THR A 115 10.65 -8.87 -6.98
N ARG A 116 9.59 -9.68 -7.11
CA ARG A 116 9.64 -10.96 -7.82
C ARG A 116 9.72 -10.76 -9.33
N TYR A 117 9.03 -9.76 -9.86
CA TYR A 117 9.15 -9.32 -11.26
C TYR A 117 10.59 -8.89 -11.58
N ALA A 118 11.20 -8.05 -10.74
CA ALA A 118 12.58 -7.60 -10.90
C ALA A 118 13.58 -8.75 -10.84
N ARG A 119 13.39 -9.70 -9.92
CA ARG A 119 14.22 -10.92 -9.84
C ARG A 119 14.10 -11.79 -11.09
N ALA A 120 12.92 -11.88 -11.70
CA ALA A 120 12.73 -12.61 -12.95
C ALA A 120 13.43 -11.93 -14.15
N ILE A 121 13.39 -10.60 -14.22
CA ILE A 121 14.17 -9.86 -15.23
C ILE A 121 15.67 -10.08 -15.04
N ARG A 122 16.15 -9.99 -13.79
CA ARG A 122 17.55 -10.24 -13.47
C ARG A 122 18.01 -11.64 -13.91
N GLU A 123 17.19 -12.67 -13.67
CA GLU A 123 17.48 -14.05 -14.05
C GLU A 123 17.69 -14.17 -15.58
N ILE A 124 16.80 -13.59 -16.38
CA ILE A 124 16.91 -13.61 -17.85
C ILE A 124 18.10 -12.77 -18.32
N ALA A 125 18.28 -11.58 -17.79
CA ALA A 125 19.36 -10.68 -18.16
C ALA A 125 20.74 -11.28 -17.91
N LEU A 126 20.94 -11.91 -16.75
CA LEU A 126 22.19 -12.61 -16.43
C LEU A 126 22.43 -13.79 -17.37
N ALA A 127 21.38 -14.57 -17.70
CA ALA A 127 21.51 -15.66 -18.67
C ALA A 127 21.85 -15.15 -20.09
N ALA A 128 21.45 -13.92 -20.41
CA ALA A 128 21.80 -13.25 -21.66
C ALA A 128 23.16 -12.53 -21.63
N GLY A 129 23.90 -12.58 -20.51
CA GLY A 129 25.22 -11.94 -20.35
C GLY A 129 25.16 -10.44 -20.04
N GLU A 130 24.00 -9.89 -19.68
CA GLU A 130 23.88 -8.49 -19.26
C GLU A 130 24.51 -8.29 -17.86
N PRO A 131 25.44 -7.32 -17.69
CA PRO A 131 26.04 -7.07 -16.36
C PRO A 131 25.03 -6.46 -15.38
N THR A 132 25.23 -6.69 -14.10
CA THR A 132 24.46 -6.02 -13.06
C THR A 132 25.07 -4.68 -12.68
N VAL A 133 24.21 -3.75 -12.26
CA VAL A 133 24.59 -2.42 -11.75
C VAL A 133 24.14 -2.28 -10.29
N SER A 134 23.55 -1.18 -9.91
CA SER A 134 23.12 -0.90 -8.54
C SER A 134 22.18 -1.99 -7.98
N GLY A 135 22.43 -2.43 -6.75
CA GLY A 135 21.63 -3.45 -6.07
C GLY A 135 21.66 -4.84 -6.71
N GLY A 136 22.59 -5.09 -7.65
CA GLY A 136 22.70 -6.37 -8.35
C GLY A 136 21.59 -6.58 -9.39
N TYR A 137 20.92 -5.52 -9.85
CA TYR A 137 19.95 -5.57 -10.93
C TYR A 137 20.56 -5.11 -12.26
N PRO A 138 20.06 -5.62 -13.43
CA PRO A 138 20.54 -5.23 -14.74
C PRO A 138 19.97 -3.87 -15.17
N PRO A 139 20.65 -3.11 -16.05
CA PRO A 139 20.13 -1.86 -16.63
C PRO A 139 18.77 -2.01 -17.31
N SER A 140 18.50 -3.15 -17.93
CA SER A 140 17.22 -3.45 -18.58
C SER A 140 16.03 -3.41 -17.62
N LEU A 141 16.22 -3.68 -16.32
CA LEU A 141 15.17 -3.54 -15.32
C LEU A 141 14.74 -2.07 -15.17
N TYR A 142 15.72 -1.17 -15.02
CA TYR A 142 15.46 0.26 -14.83
C TYR A 142 14.79 0.89 -16.06
N ALA A 143 15.05 0.35 -17.25
CA ALA A 143 14.35 0.75 -18.48
C ALA A 143 12.91 0.21 -18.58
N ARG A 144 12.63 -0.96 -17.97
CA ARG A 144 11.31 -1.62 -18.02
C ARG A 144 10.35 -1.13 -16.95
N LEU A 145 10.84 -0.82 -15.75
CA LEU A 145 9.98 -0.38 -14.62
C LEU A 145 9.11 0.83 -14.97
N PRO A 146 9.65 1.96 -15.49
CA PRO A 146 8.81 3.09 -15.87
C PRO A 146 7.76 2.69 -16.93
N ARG A 147 8.14 1.88 -17.92
CA ARG A 147 7.21 1.44 -18.97
C ARG A 147 6.06 0.60 -18.44
N LEU A 148 6.26 -0.19 -17.40
CA LEU A 148 5.19 -0.96 -16.75
C LEU A 148 4.33 -0.06 -15.88
N LEU A 149 4.94 0.76 -15.02
CA LEU A 149 4.25 1.54 -14.01
C LEU A 149 3.45 2.70 -14.60
N GLU A 150 3.96 3.35 -15.66
CA GLU A 150 3.29 4.48 -16.33
C GLU A 150 2.02 4.10 -17.09
N ARG A 151 1.76 2.81 -17.32
CA ARG A 151 0.55 2.32 -17.99
C ARG A 151 -0.71 2.44 -17.13
N ALA A 152 -0.55 2.42 -15.80
CA ALA A 152 -1.64 2.68 -14.86
C ALA A 152 -1.89 4.20 -14.77
N GLY A 153 -3.14 4.58 -14.55
CA GLY A 153 -3.53 5.98 -14.43
C GLY A 153 -4.92 6.26 -14.99
N PRO A 154 -5.33 7.53 -14.98
CA PRO A 154 -6.58 7.96 -15.60
C PRO A 154 -6.45 7.96 -17.13
N ALA A 155 -7.56 7.71 -17.81
CA ALA A 155 -7.70 7.82 -19.28
C ALA A 155 -8.94 8.65 -19.62
N ALA A 156 -9.24 8.80 -20.92
CA ALA A 156 -10.38 9.60 -21.37
C ALA A 156 -11.73 9.08 -20.84
N CYS A 157 -11.88 7.76 -20.69
CA CYS A 157 -13.17 7.14 -20.33
C CYS A 157 -13.16 6.40 -18.98
N GLY A 158 -12.01 5.93 -18.49
CA GLY A 158 -11.89 5.12 -17.29
C GLY A 158 -10.57 5.37 -16.56
N SER A 159 -10.24 4.53 -15.58
CA SER A 159 -9.00 4.68 -14.83
C SER A 159 -8.46 3.35 -14.33
N ILE A 160 -7.13 3.31 -14.09
CA ILE A 160 -6.47 2.21 -13.36
C ILE A 160 -5.82 2.81 -12.12
N THR A 161 -6.41 2.55 -10.95
CA THR A 161 -5.75 2.78 -9.66
C THR A 161 -4.89 1.55 -9.37
N ALA A 162 -3.59 1.74 -9.13
CA ALA A 162 -2.66 0.63 -9.00
C ALA A 162 -1.93 0.61 -7.67
N PHE A 163 -1.79 -0.60 -7.09
CA PHE A 163 -0.91 -0.85 -5.96
C PHE A 163 0.14 -1.89 -6.35
N TYR A 164 1.39 -1.51 -6.18
CA TYR A 164 2.54 -2.35 -6.46
C TYR A 164 3.25 -2.69 -5.17
N THR A 165 3.38 -3.97 -4.85
CA THR A 165 4.08 -4.36 -3.63
C THR A 165 5.58 -4.53 -3.88
N VAL A 166 6.36 -4.08 -2.91
CA VAL A 166 7.83 -4.19 -2.88
C VAL A 166 8.24 -4.80 -1.55
N LEU A 167 8.96 -5.91 -1.59
CA LEU A 167 9.56 -6.50 -0.40
C LEU A 167 10.84 -5.75 -0.06
N VAL A 168 10.91 -5.20 1.15
CA VAL A 168 12.06 -4.42 1.63
C VAL A 168 12.67 -5.18 2.80
N GLU A 169 13.88 -5.72 2.60
CA GLU A 169 14.64 -6.46 3.62
C GLU A 169 15.67 -5.58 4.32
N GLN A 170 16.13 -4.52 3.65
CA GLN A 170 17.16 -3.59 4.13
C GLN A 170 16.69 -2.14 4.03
N LYS A 171 17.25 -1.27 4.88
CA LYS A 171 16.90 0.18 4.86
C LYS A 171 17.23 0.88 3.54
N SER A 172 18.30 0.43 2.86
CA SER A 172 18.70 0.93 1.54
C SER A 172 18.54 -0.20 0.52
N ASP A 173 17.46 -0.19 -0.21
CA ASP A 173 17.16 -1.12 -1.31
C ASP A 173 17.01 -0.30 -2.60
N PRO A 174 17.96 -0.41 -3.55
CA PRO A 174 17.92 0.37 -4.79
C PRO A 174 16.65 0.18 -5.62
N LEU A 175 16.06 -1.01 -5.62
CA LEU A 175 14.79 -1.25 -6.29
C LEU A 175 13.66 -0.48 -5.59
N ALA A 176 13.64 -0.49 -4.26
CA ALA A 176 12.63 0.24 -3.49
C ALA A 176 12.72 1.75 -3.72
N GLU A 177 13.93 2.32 -3.75
CA GLU A 177 14.13 3.74 -4.04
C GLU A 177 13.70 4.11 -5.47
N GLU A 178 14.05 3.29 -6.47
CA GLU A 178 13.62 3.51 -7.85
C GLU A 178 12.10 3.48 -7.95
N VAL A 179 11.43 2.46 -7.39
CA VAL A 179 9.97 2.36 -7.42
C VAL A 179 9.31 3.55 -6.71
N ARG A 180 9.86 4.02 -5.58
CA ARG A 180 9.34 5.22 -4.88
C ARG A 180 9.40 6.48 -5.75
N SER A 181 10.43 6.61 -6.56
CA SER A 181 10.60 7.78 -7.43
C SER A 181 9.56 7.84 -8.54
N LEU A 182 9.15 6.67 -9.04
CA LEU A 182 8.22 6.50 -10.16
C LEU A 182 6.74 6.58 -9.77
N LEU A 183 6.40 6.40 -8.49
CA LEU A 183 5.02 6.30 -8.04
C LEU A 183 4.50 7.61 -7.41
N ASP A 184 3.18 7.76 -7.37
CA ASP A 184 2.48 8.94 -6.84
C ASP A 184 2.33 8.90 -5.31
N GLY A 185 2.94 7.92 -4.66
CA GLY A 185 2.94 7.75 -3.22
C GLY A 185 3.33 6.33 -2.80
N HIS A 186 3.45 6.14 -1.49
CA HIS A 186 3.83 4.85 -0.94
C HIS A 186 3.24 4.63 0.45
N ILE A 187 2.94 3.37 0.75
CA ILE A 187 2.50 2.87 2.04
C ILE A 187 3.60 1.97 2.58
N VAL A 188 4.06 2.25 3.78
CA VAL A 188 5.10 1.46 4.46
C VAL A 188 4.45 0.62 5.54
N LEU A 189 4.68 -0.69 5.50
CA LEU A 189 4.30 -1.60 6.59
C LEU A 189 5.46 -1.73 7.58
N SER A 190 5.15 -1.62 8.85
CA SER A 190 6.12 -1.62 9.96
C SER A 190 6.12 -2.96 10.69
N ARG A 191 7.29 -3.60 10.80
CA ARG A 191 7.46 -4.81 11.62
C ARG A 191 7.12 -4.52 13.08
N ARG A 192 7.54 -3.37 13.61
CA ARG A 192 7.26 -2.96 15.00
C ARG A 192 5.75 -2.90 15.30
N LEU A 193 4.95 -2.39 14.35
CA LEU A 193 3.49 -2.36 14.50
C LEU A 193 2.89 -3.76 14.43
N ALA A 194 3.38 -4.61 13.51
CA ALA A 194 2.93 -5.99 13.39
C ALA A 194 3.25 -6.80 14.66
N GLU A 195 4.46 -6.66 15.22
CA GLU A 195 4.87 -7.28 16.48
C GLU A 195 4.02 -6.80 17.67
N ALA A 196 3.52 -5.56 17.63
CA ALA A 196 2.59 -5.00 18.60
C ALA A 196 1.12 -5.38 18.33
N SER A 197 0.85 -6.28 17.39
CA SER A 197 -0.51 -6.68 16.97
C SER A 197 -1.38 -5.51 16.46
N HIS A 198 -0.75 -4.44 15.98
CA HIS A 198 -1.43 -3.29 15.37
C HIS A 198 -1.63 -3.57 13.88
N TYR A 199 -2.85 -3.89 13.48
CA TYR A 199 -3.19 -4.21 12.08
C TYR A 199 -4.32 -3.33 11.54
N PRO A 200 -4.24 -2.88 10.25
CA PRO A 200 -3.09 -3.06 9.35
C PRO A 200 -1.84 -2.35 9.88
N ALA A 201 -0.67 -2.96 9.69
CA ALA A 201 0.60 -2.48 10.26
C ALA A 201 1.19 -1.29 9.46
N ILE A 202 0.35 -0.32 9.08
CA ILE A 202 0.71 0.84 8.26
C ILE A 202 1.39 1.90 9.13
N ASP A 203 2.64 2.22 8.79
CA ASP A 203 3.35 3.35 9.38
C ASP A 203 2.93 4.65 8.68
N ILE A 204 2.05 5.41 9.32
CA ILE A 204 1.51 6.66 8.77
C ILE A 204 2.60 7.71 8.56
N LEU A 205 3.60 7.78 9.44
CA LEU A 205 4.66 8.79 9.36
C LEU A 205 5.65 8.48 8.22
N ALA A 206 5.91 7.19 7.98
CA ALA A 206 6.78 6.74 6.90
C ALA A 206 6.06 6.66 5.54
N SER A 207 4.73 6.86 5.49
CA SER A 207 3.90 6.72 4.30
C SER A 207 3.49 8.08 3.74
N VAL A 208 3.33 8.16 2.41
CA VAL A 208 2.98 9.41 1.71
C VAL A 208 1.99 9.13 0.56
N SER A 209 0.95 9.94 0.44
CA SER A 209 0.16 10.10 -0.79
C SER A 209 0.38 11.51 -1.35
N ARG A 210 1.03 11.61 -2.51
CA ARG A 210 1.32 12.92 -3.15
C ARG A 210 0.07 13.60 -3.70
N VAL A 211 -0.98 12.83 -3.93
CA VAL A 211 -2.26 13.29 -4.51
C VAL A 211 -3.26 13.71 -3.42
N MET A 212 -3.06 13.30 -2.17
CA MET A 212 -4.02 13.53 -1.09
C MET A 212 -4.47 14.98 -0.98
N SER A 213 -3.54 15.94 -1.06
CA SER A 213 -3.87 17.38 -0.95
C SER A 213 -4.82 17.90 -2.03
N GLN A 214 -4.93 17.19 -3.16
CA GLN A 214 -5.77 17.54 -4.31
C GLN A 214 -7.14 16.88 -4.27
N VAL A 215 -7.28 15.76 -3.55
CA VAL A 215 -8.50 14.92 -3.58
C VAL A 215 -9.30 14.98 -2.28
N VAL A 216 -8.79 15.64 -1.23
CA VAL A 216 -9.48 15.77 0.05
C VAL A 216 -9.92 17.22 0.32
N THR A 217 -10.93 17.38 1.18
CA THR A 217 -11.36 18.71 1.65
C THR A 217 -10.29 19.36 2.53
N PRO A 218 -10.28 20.71 2.65
CA PRO A 218 -9.37 21.41 3.57
C PRO A 218 -9.48 20.92 5.02
N GLN A 219 -10.71 20.65 5.49
CA GLN A 219 -10.96 20.12 6.84
C GLN A 219 -10.31 18.74 7.03
N HIS A 220 -10.50 17.82 6.09
CA HIS A 220 -9.87 16.48 6.13
C HIS A 220 -8.35 16.61 6.13
N ARG A 221 -7.78 17.45 5.28
CA ARG A 221 -6.34 17.71 5.23
C ARG A 221 -5.79 18.22 6.56
N GLN A 222 -6.49 19.16 7.20
CA GLN A 222 -6.11 19.67 8.51
C GLN A 222 -6.13 18.58 9.58
N ALA A 223 -7.17 17.73 9.61
CA ALA A 223 -7.28 16.61 10.53
C ALA A 223 -6.18 15.57 10.31
N ALA A 224 -5.88 15.22 9.06
CA ALA A 224 -4.80 14.30 8.73
C ALA A 224 -3.41 14.85 9.14
N ASN A 225 -3.18 16.16 8.96
CA ASN A 225 -1.94 16.81 9.43
C ASN A 225 -1.86 16.79 10.97
N ARG A 226 -2.98 17.04 11.66
CA ARG A 226 -3.04 16.96 13.13
C ARG A 226 -2.77 15.53 13.60
N LEU A 227 -3.36 14.52 12.96
CA LEU A 227 -3.08 13.11 13.24
C LEU A 227 -1.58 12.79 13.13
N ARG A 228 -0.93 13.24 12.04
CA ARG A 228 0.51 13.03 11.85
C ARG A 228 1.35 13.73 12.93
N HIS A 229 0.99 14.95 13.29
CA HIS A 229 1.65 15.70 14.34
C HIS A 229 1.56 14.96 15.69
N LEU A 230 0.36 14.54 16.10
CA LEU A 230 0.15 13.79 17.33
C LEU A 230 0.92 12.46 17.36
N LEU A 231 0.98 11.75 16.23
CA LEU A 231 1.78 10.52 16.11
C LEU A 231 3.29 10.79 16.21
N ALA A 232 3.78 11.87 15.62
CA ALA A 232 5.20 12.26 15.69
C ALA A 232 5.58 12.65 17.12
N THR A 233 4.81 13.54 17.76
CA THR A 233 4.99 13.94 19.16
C THR A 233 4.98 12.73 20.10
N TRP A 234 4.01 11.81 19.90
CA TRP A 234 3.99 10.58 20.70
C TRP A 234 5.26 9.74 20.53
N GLN A 235 5.79 9.61 19.31
CA GLN A 235 7.04 8.87 19.07
C GLN A 235 8.23 9.48 19.81
N GLU A 236 8.30 10.81 19.90
CA GLU A 236 9.37 11.52 20.59
C GLU A 236 9.31 11.31 22.10
N ILE A 237 8.12 11.39 22.70
CA ILE A 237 7.95 11.31 24.17
C ILE A 237 7.78 9.89 24.70
N ALA A 238 7.48 8.90 23.85
CA ALA A 238 7.11 7.56 24.27
C ALA A 238 8.14 6.89 25.20
N LEU A 239 9.44 7.16 25.00
CA LEU A 239 10.50 6.66 25.86
C LEU A 239 10.47 7.34 27.23
N LEU A 240 10.36 8.68 27.27
CA LEU A 240 10.32 9.47 28.50
C LEU A 240 9.13 9.07 29.37
N VAL A 241 7.98 8.86 28.75
CA VAL A 241 6.77 8.35 29.47
C VAL A 241 7.00 6.96 30.06
N ARG A 242 7.65 6.07 29.29
CA ARG A 242 7.91 4.69 29.72
C ARG A 242 8.87 4.61 30.91
N VAL A 243 9.88 5.46 30.94
CA VAL A 243 10.86 5.51 32.04
C VAL A 243 10.42 6.39 33.22
N GLY A 244 9.25 7.05 33.10
CA GLY A 244 8.69 7.91 34.18
C GLY A 244 9.34 9.29 34.32
N GLU A 245 10.08 9.73 33.30
CA GLU A 245 10.73 11.06 33.29
C GLU A 245 9.83 12.17 32.74
N TYR A 246 8.77 11.83 32.00
CA TYR A 246 7.81 12.81 31.53
C TYR A 246 6.82 13.21 32.62
N ARG A 247 6.64 14.51 32.83
CA ARG A 247 5.67 15.06 33.75
C ARG A 247 4.54 15.77 33.03
N PRO A 248 3.27 15.37 33.17
CA PRO A 248 2.12 16.09 32.59
C PRO A 248 2.14 17.57 32.94
N GLY A 249 1.76 18.42 32.01
CA GLY A 249 1.75 19.89 32.13
C GLY A 249 3.05 20.59 31.75
N GLN A 250 4.10 19.86 31.33
CA GLN A 250 5.34 20.46 30.84
C GLN A 250 5.25 20.89 29.39
N ASP A 251 4.52 20.14 28.56
CA ASP A 251 4.35 20.36 27.13
C ASP A 251 2.92 20.05 26.73
N ALA A 252 2.19 21.07 26.27
CA ALA A 252 0.78 20.95 25.90
C ALA A 252 0.56 20.01 24.69
N ASP A 253 1.48 19.99 23.73
CA ASP A 253 1.41 19.09 22.56
C ASP A 253 1.66 17.63 22.95
N ALA A 254 2.59 17.40 23.84
CA ALA A 254 2.88 16.09 24.40
C ALA A 254 1.70 15.54 25.24
N ASP A 255 1.09 16.38 26.07
CA ASP A 255 -0.09 16.04 26.85
C ASP A 255 -1.29 15.69 25.95
N ASP A 256 -1.53 16.47 24.88
CA ASP A 256 -2.60 16.18 23.91
C ASP A 256 -2.31 14.87 23.15
N ALA A 257 -1.06 14.62 22.76
CA ALA A 257 -0.68 13.37 22.10
C ALA A 257 -0.90 12.15 23.02
N MET A 258 -0.59 12.25 24.30
CA MET A 258 -0.88 11.23 25.31
C MET A 258 -2.38 10.98 25.48
N ALA A 259 -3.16 12.04 25.63
CA ALA A 259 -4.60 11.96 25.86
C ALA A 259 -5.34 11.31 24.68
N ARG A 260 -4.86 11.52 23.45
CA ARG A 260 -5.52 11.02 22.21
C ARG A 260 -4.97 9.68 21.72
N ARG A 261 -3.93 9.16 22.34
CA ARG A 261 -3.23 7.94 21.88
C ARG A 261 -4.17 6.76 21.62
N GLU A 262 -5.08 6.47 22.55
CA GLU A 262 -5.99 5.33 22.46
C GLU A 262 -7.03 5.52 21.34
N ALA A 263 -7.58 6.72 21.19
CA ALA A 263 -8.51 7.05 20.12
C ALA A 263 -7.85 6.93 18.74
N ILE A 264 -6.60 7.40 18.61
CA ILE A 264 -5.81 7.27 17.38
C ILE A 264 -5.49 5.79 17.09
N ALA A 265 -5.10 5.00 18.09
CA ALA A 265 -4.84 3.58 17.91
C ALA A 265 -6.11 2.83 17.43
N THR A 266 -7.26 3.15 18.01
CA THR A 266 -8.57 2.59 17.63
C THR A 266 -8.95 2.97 16.20
N LEU A 267 -8.70 4.20 15.77
CA LEU A 267 -8.92 4.66 14.40
C LEU A 267 -8.07 3.86 13.41
N LEU A 268 -6.78 3.68 13.71
CA LEU A 268 -5.81 3.08 12.80
C LEU A 268 -5.86 1.55 12.75
N CYS A 269 -6.36 0.90 13.82
CA CYS A 269 -6.58 -0.54 13.85
C CYS A 269 -7.92 -0.90 13.21
N GLN A 270 -7.93 -1.91 12.34
CA GLN A 270 -9.13 -2.39 11.64
C GLN A 270 -9.06 -3.89 11.44
N LYS A 271 -10.17 -4.58 11.70
CA LYS A 271 -10.28 -6.01 11.40
C LYS A 271 -10.36 -6.25 9.89
N THR A 272 -9.95 -7.43 9.45
CA THR A 272 -9.88 -7.79 8.04
C THR A 272 -11.25 -7.84 7.35
N ASP A 273 -12.29 -8.19 8.09
CA ASP A 273 -13.67 -8.31 7.66
C ASP A 273 -14.50 -7.03 7.86
N GLU A 274 -13.88 -6.02 8.51
CA GLU A 274 -14.55 -4.74 8.79
C GLU A 274 -14.58 -3.85 7.55
N ARG A 275 -15.77 -3.50 7.10
CA ARG A 275 -15.99 -2.51 6.03
C ARG A 275 -16.27 -1.15 6.66
N CYS A 276 -15.47 -0.16 6.32
CA CYS A 276 -15.62 1.19 6.86
C CYS A 276 -15.87 2.19 5.71
N PRO A 277 -17.08 2.77 5.60
CA PRO A 277 -17.35 3.83 4.65
C PRO A 277 -16.50 5.07 4.94
N LEU A 278 -16.13 5.83 3.88
CA LEU A 278 -15.30 7.03 4.02
C LEU A 278 -15.87 8.03 5.03
N ALA A 279 -17.18 8.27 5.01
CA ALA A 279 -17.84 9.21 5.93
C ALA A 279 -17.64 8.80 7.42
N ALA A 280 -17.77 7.50 7.73
CA ALA A 280 -17.53 6.98 9.07
C ALA A 280 -16.05 7.12 9.48
N THR A 281 -15.12 6.86 8.54
CA THR A 281 -13.69 7.06 8.78
C THR A 281 -13.37 8.53 9.08
N LEU A 282 -13.97 9.47 8.34
CA LEU A 282 -13.74 10.91 8.55
C LEU A 282 -14.30 11.38 9.90
N SER A 283 -15.50 10.95 10.27
CA SER A 283 -16.07 11.25 11.59
C SER A 283 -15.17 10.72 12.73
N ALA A 284 -14.69 9.48 12.61
CA ALA A 284 -13.76 8.90 13.56
C ALA A 284 -12.41 9.66 13.61
N LEU A 285 -11.90 10.12 12.46
CA LEU A 285 -10.69 10.93 12.37
C LEU A 285 -10.87 12.25 13.13
N TYR A 286 -11.94 13.01 12.83
CA TYR A 286 -12.20 14.29 13.49
C TYR A 286 -12.32 14.13 15.00
N SER A 287 -13.04 13.11 15.47
CA SER A 287 -13.15 12.80 16.89
C SER A 287 -11.78 12.47 17.52
N ALA A 288 -10.99 11.60 16.86
CA ALA A 288 -9.68 11.17 17.38
C ALA A 288 -8.69 12.33 17.52
N VAL A 289 -8.73 13.32 16.61
CA VAL A 289 -7.83 14.49 16.66
C VAL A 289 -8.44 15.70 17.38
N GLY A 290 -9.68 15.58 17.90
CA GLY A 290 -10.37 16.63 18.65
C GLY A 290 -10.82 17.82 17.80
N GLN A 291 -11.20 17.56 16.56
CA GLN A 291 -11.82 18.56 15.69
C GLN A 291 -13.34 18.34 15.66
N PRO A 292 -14.15 19.40 15.53
CA PRO A 292 -15.59 19.25 15.31
C PRO A 292 -15.85 18.58 13.96
N CYS A 293 -16.91 17.74 13.91
CA CYS A 293 -17.37 17.06 12.71
C CYS A 293 -17.99 18.02 11.70
#